data_f3060bbebaca2c833acde66ee7a827ff
#
_entry.id   f3060bbebaca2c833acde66ee7a827ff
#
_cell.length_a   1.000
_cell.length_b   1.000
_cell.length_c   1.000
_cell.angle_alpha   90.00
_cell.angle_beta   90.00
_cell.angle_gamma   90.00
#
_symmetry.space_group_name_H-M   'P 1'
#
loop_
_entity.id
_entity.type
_entity.pdbx_description
1 polymer ?
#
loop_
_entity_poly.entity_id
_entity_poly.type
_entity_poly.pdbx_seq_one_letter_code
_entity_poly.pdbx_strand_id
1 'polypeptide(L)'
;CQIFQGSMYGSDAQNAAAFIYAADNGACIAQCSYGNSNIITNDDLYINGGEMDGTKISSSTLENAALRYFLDPANSNHESMEGNMAIFAAGNHKNPYSIYPGALSYVISVTAFGWDFLPGGYTNYGPGCKISAPGGEWSGVRDDHAGMILSTVVSGAAQGSPGVETERGESKNYVYMQGTSMACPHVSGVLALGLSYAKKLGKKFTREQMQSMLLTSVTDIDQFNKGGSRSFYDVSSGNNISIDMNRYIGKMGTGAVDAWKFLMAIEGTPTFLAEAGQTAKIDLSRYCSPSQTYTISVDDAARTALGLETDPVIKDGFLEIRCTKIGSGKMTLSASVGKDNEIGNGIGGMSYTREISIASRPSATSNGGWL
;
A
#
# COMPACT_ATOMS: atom_id res chain seq x y z
N CYS A 1 1.14 13.60 17.27
CA CYS A 1 0.00 12.94 16.63
C CYS A 1 -1.17 12.92 17.60
N GLN A 2 -2.34 13.35 17.17
CA GLN A 2 -3.60 13.21 17.92
C GLN A 2 -4.42 12.12 17.25
N ILE A 3 -5.03 11.26 18.04
CA ILE A 3 -5.89 10.17 17.55
C ILE A 3 -7.33 10.48 17.95
N PHE A 4 -8.21 10.59 16.95
CA PHE A 4 -9.65 10.67 17.16
C PHE A 4 -10.24 9.28 16.95
N GLN A 5 -10.97 8.79 17.93
CA GLN A 5 -11.67 7.52 17.81
C GLN A 5 -13.13 7.76 17.45
N GLY A 6 -13.55 7.27 16.28
CA GLY A 6 -14.94 7.24 15.86
C GLY A 6 -15.53 5.86 16.01
N SER A 7 -16.80 5.76 16.42
CA SER A 7 -17.54 4.50 16.37
C SER A 7 -18.11 4.31 14.96
N MET A 8 -17.61 3.30 14.25
CA MET A 8 -17.96 3.00 12.86
C MET A 8 -18.89 1.79 12.71
N TYR A 9 -19.48 1.32 13.82
CA TYR A 9 -20.45 0.23 13.81
C TYR A 9 -21.86 0.79 13.84
N GLY A 10 -22.33 1.27 12.69
CA GLY A 10 -23.62 1.89 12.62
C GLY A 10 -24.17 1.96 11.20
N SER A 11 -25.12 2.84 11.01
CA SER A 11 -25.71 3.15 9.70
C SER A 11 -24.71 3.95 8.85
N ASP A 12 -24.93 3.99 7.53
CA ASP A 12 -24.20 4.86 6.59
C ASP A 12 -24.13 6.31 7.08
N ALA A 13 -25.17 6.78 7.77
CA ALA A 13 -25.21 8.13 8.33
C ALA A 13 -24.19 8.34 9.44
N GLN A 14 -23.92 7.33 10.27
CA GLN A 14 -22.92 7.42 11.34
C GLN A 14 -21.49 7.41 10.76
N ASN A 15 -21.23 6.57 9.77
CA ASN A 15 -19.96 6.57 9.05
C ASN A 15 -19.74 7.91 8.34
N ALA A 16 -20.75 8.44 7.67
CA ALA A 16 -20.70 9.74 7.02
C ALA A 16 -20.40 10.88 8.03
N ALA A 17 -21.11 10.89 9.15
CA ALA A 17 -20.88 11.88 10.20
C ALA A 17 -19.44 11.81 10.76
N ALA A 18 -18.85 10.61 10.88
CA ALA A 18 -17.47 10.43 11.33
C ALA A 18 -16.46 11.01 10.35
N PHE A 19 -16.63 10.84 9.03
CA PHE A 19 -15.75 11.42 8.02
C PHE A 19 -15.84 12.95 8.00
N ILE A 20 -17.05 13.51 8.06
CA ILE A 20 -17.26 14.97 8.12
C ILE A 20 -16.60 15.53 9.39
N TYR A 21 -16.90 14.94 10.55
CA TYR A 21 -16.28 15.33 11.81
C TYR A 21 -14.76 15.28 11.76
N ALA A 22 -14.18 14.22 11.19
CA ALA A 22 -12.74 14.07 11.06
C ALA A 22 -12.13 15.19 10.20
N ALA A 23 -12.75 15.52 9.05
CA ALA A 23 -12.30 16.61 8.19
C ALA A 23 -12.38 17.96 8.91
N ASP A 24 -13.51 18.27 9.50
CA ASP A 24 -13.77 19.55 10.19
C ASP A 24 -12.88 19.76 11.41
N ASN A 25 -12.38 18.68 12.02
CA ASN A 25 -11.46 18.71 13.14
C ASN A 25 -9.98 18.45 12.77
N GLY A 26 -9.65 18.51 11.49
CA GLY A 26 -8.28 18.51 11.01
C GLY A 26 -7.58 17.14 11.03
N ALA A 27 -8.32 16.03 10.94
CA ALA A 27 -7.73 14.72 10.74
C ALA A 27 -7.18 14.60 9.31
N CYS A 28 -5.95 14.11 9.18
CA CYS A 28 -5.31 13.91 7.88
C CYS A 28 -5.37 12.47 7.38
N ILE A 29 -5.60 11.53 8.27
CA ILE A 29 -5.68 10.10 7.95
C ILE A 29 -6.96 9.55 8.57
N ALA A 30 -7.81 8.95 7.75
CA ALA A 30 -8.89 8.10 8.20
C ALA A 30 -8.43 6.64 8.11
N GLN A 31 -8.29 5.99 9.28
CA GLN A 31 -7.94 4.58 9.38
C GLN A 31 -9.23 3.77 9.58
N CYS A 32 -9.55 2.88 8.64
CA CYS A 32 -10.85 2.24 8.52
C CYS A 32 -10.70 0.70 8.45
N SER A 33 -10.66 0.05 9.62
CA SER A 33 -10.58 -1.41 9.70
C SER A 33 -11.95 -2.08 9.54
N TYR A 34 -12.74 -1.64 8.57
CA TYR A 34 -14.05 -2.17 8.25
C TYR A 34 -14.30 -2.21 6.74
N GLY A 35 -15.37 -2.85 6.35
CA GLY A 35 -15.86 -2.89 4.98
C GLY A 35 -17.16 -3.69 4.88
N ASN A 36 -17.81 -3.60 3.74
CA ASN A 36 -19.04 -4.29 3.47
C ASN A 36 -18.87 -5.29 2.33
N SER A 37 -18.94 -6.58 2.67
CA SER A 37 -18.83 -7.67 1.71
C SER A 37 -20.08 -7.89 0.89
N ASN A 38 -21.24 -7.45 1.35
CA ASN A 38 -22.52 -7.69 0.69
C ASN A 38 -22.71 -6.83 -0.57
N ILE A 39 -21.98 -5.74 -0.70
CA ILE A 39 -22.05 -4.85 -1.86
C ILE A 39 -21.35 -5.46 -3.09
N ILE A 40 -20.51 -6.45 -2.88
CA ILE A 40 -19.62 -7.03 -3.91
C ILE A 40 -20.16 -8.34 -4.48
N THR A 41 -21.25 -8.85 -3.98
CA THR A 41 -21.92 -10.03 -4.54
C THR A 41 -22.64 -9.76 -5.86
N ASN A 42 -22.64 -8.53 -6.34
CA ASN A 42 -23.05 -8.21 -7.69
C ASN A 42 -21.86 -8.39 -8.64
N ASP A 43 -21.74 -9.58 -9.19
CA ASP A 43 -20.71 -9.92 -10.19
C ASP A 43 -20.62 -8.90 -11.33
N ASP A 44 -21.72 -8.23 -11.66
CA ASP A 44 -21.79 -7.19 -12.68
C ASP A 44 -20.95 -5.94 -12.39
N LEU A 45 -20.74 -5.58 -11.14
CA LEU A 45 -19.94 -4.39 -10.76
C LEU A 45 -18.44 -4.58 -10.97
N TYR A 46 -17.96 -5.81 -10.80
CA TYR A 46 -16.54 -6.17 -10.97
C TYR A 46 -16.23 -6.72 -12.35
N ILE A 47 -17.13 -7.52 -12.91
CA ILE A 47 -16.94 -8.26 -14.14
C ILE A 47 -17.15 -7.38 -15.38
N ASN A 48 -18.06 -6.40 -15.32
CA ASN A 48 -18.45 -5.59 -16.48
C ASN A 48 -17.78 -4.20 -16.53
N GLY A 49 -16.69 -3.98 -15.80
CA GLY A 49 -15.96 -2.72 -15.86
C GLY A 49 -16.76 -1.50 -15.42
N GLY A 50 -17.71 -1.70 -14.52
CA GLY A 50 -18.36 -0.60 -13.86
C GLY A 50 -17.33 0.20 -13.09
N GLU A 51 -17.18 1.48 -13.40
CA GLU A 51 -16.35 2.37 -12.60
C GLU A 51 -16.80 2.26 -11.15
N MET A 52 -15.88 1.86 -10.28
CA MET A 52 -16.09 1.88 -8.84
C MET A 52 -15.87 3.32 -8.32
N ASP A 53 -16.52 4.27 -8.98
CA ASP A 53 -16.45 5.68 -8.62
C ASP A 53 -17.39 6.05 -7.48
N GLY A 54 -18.07 5.06 -6.90
CA GLY A 54 -19.06 5.24 -5.85
C GLY A 54 -20.42 5.73 -6.34
N THR A 55 -20.58 6.09 -7.60
CA THR A 55 -21.89 6.54 -8.13
C THR A 55 -22.81 5.38 -8.46
N LYS A 56 -22.26 4.18 -8.62
CA LYS A 56 -23.02 2.95 -8.93
C LYS A 56 -23.26 2.05 -7.71
N ILE A 57 -22.68 2.36 -6.56
CA ILE A 57 -22.90 1.60 -5.33
C ILE A 57 -24.11 2.19 -4.61
N SER A 58 -25.27 1.61 -4.84
CA SER A 58 -26.55 2.15 -4.40
C SER A 58 -26.78 2.15 -2.88
N SER A 59 -25.94 1.51 -2.10
CA SER A 59 -26.20 1.29 -0.66
C SER A 59 -25.35 2.18 0.27
N SER A 60 -24.49 3.06 -0.25
CA SER A 60 -23.58 3.88 0.57
C SER A 60 -23.32 5.25 -0.02
N THR A 61 -24.29 5.86 -0.66
CA THR A 61 -24.14 7.18 -1.29
C THR A 61 -23.76 8.26 -0.29
N LEU A 62 -24.28 8.19 0.93
CA LEU A 62 -24.00 9.19 1.97
C LEU A 62 -22.59 9.02 2.54
N GLU A 63 -22.17 7.79 2.86
CA GLU A 63 -20.82 7.48 3.29
C GLU A 63 -19.79 7.88 2.22
N ASN A 64 -20.06 7.55 0.96
CA ASN A 64 -19.19 7.90 -0.15
C ASN A 64 -19.07 9.42 -0.37
N ALA A 65 -20.18 10.16 -0.26
CA ALA A 65 -20.17 11.61 -0.34
C ALA A 65 -19.35 12.24 0.80
N ALA A 66 -19.50 11.73 2.02
CA ALA A 66 -18.73 12.18 3.18
C ALA A 66 -17.25 11.80 3.08
N LEU A 67 -16.93 10.63 2.53
CA LEU A 67 -15.57 10.22 2.27
C LEU A 67 -14.89 11.14 1.24
N ARG A 68 -15.60 11.52 0.15
CA ARG A 68 -15.12 12.50 -0.82
C ARG A 68 -14.93 13.88 -0.19
N TYR A 69 -15.84 14.31 0.69
CA TYR A 69 -15.69 15.53 1.47
C TYR A 69 -14.41 15.49 2.33
N PHE A 70 -14.15 14.37 3.04
CA PHE A 70 -12.94 14.18 3.81
C PHE A 70 -11.67 14.27 2.94
N LEU A 71 -11.68 13.68 1.76
CA LEU A 71 -10.53 13.61 0.85
C LEU A 71 -10.27 14.92 0.08
N ASP A 72 -11.24 15.83 0.05
CA ASP A 72 -11.13 17.08 -0.70
C ASP A 72 -10.04 17.98 -0.11
N PRO A 73 -9.06 18.45 -0.92
CA PRO A 73 -8.03 19.38 -0.47
C PRO A 73 -8.58 20.66 0.17
N ALA A 74 -9.77 21.11 -0.22
CA ALA A 74 -10.42 22.29 0.37
C ALA A 74 -10.79 22.09 1.85
N ASN A 75 -10.96 20.84 2.29
CA ASN A 75 -11.27 20.47 3.67
C ASN A 75 -10.04 19.97 4.45
N SER A 76 -8.85 20.26 3.94
CA SER A 76 -7.57 19.87 4.53
C SER A 76 -6.77 21.09 4.95
N ASN A 77 -6.21 21.06 6.14
CA ASN A 77 -5.37 22.15 6.67
C ASN A 77 -4.07 21.60 7.26
N HIS A 78 -3.32 20.83 6.47
CA HIS A 78 -2.07 20.22 6.93
C HIS A 78 -0.85 20.92 6.37
N GLU A 79 0.20 20.98 7.20
CA GLU A 79 1.47 21.58 6.82
C GLU A 79 2.26 20.74 5.82
N SER A 80 2.05 19.42 5.79
CA SER A 80 2.86 18.48 5.00
C SER A 80 2.12 17.79 3.85
N MET A 81 0.79 17.94 3.76
CA MET A 81 0.01 17.34 2.67
C MET A 81 -1.20 18.21 2.33
N GLU A 82 -1.56 18.26 1.07
CA GLU A 82 -2.83 18.81 0.56
C GLU A 82 -3.82 17.67 0.35
N GLY A 83 -4.99 17.80 0.92
CA GLY A 83 -5.98 16.73 0.99
C GLY A 83 -5.70 15.76 2.14
N ASN A 84 -6.60 14.83 2.34
CA ASN A 84 -6.54 13.82 3.38
C ASN A 84 -6.48 12.41 2.74
N MET A 85 -6.09 11.39 3.50
CA MET A 85 -6.00 10.03 3.01
C MET A 85 -6.87 9.09 3.83
N ALA A 86 -7.59 8.20 3.15
CA ALA A 86 -8.38 7.15 3.79
C ALA A 86 -7.78 5.78 3.47
N ILE A 87 -7.62 4.96 4.50
CA ILE A 87 -6.98 3.65 4.43
C ILE A 87 -7.97 2.63 4.99
N PHE A 88 -8.25 1.60 4.20
CA PHE A 88 -9.24 0.58 4.50
C PHE A 88 -8.64 -0.82 4.53
N ALA A 89 -9.25 -1.70 5.32
CA ALA A 89 -8.99 -3.12 5.26
C ALA A 89 -9.54 -3.72 3.95
N ALA A 90 -8.79 -4.63 3.30
CA ALA A 90 -9.21 -5.26 2.05
C ALA A 90 -10.31 -6.32 2.24
N GLY A 91 -10.47 -6.84 3.45
CA GLY A 91 -11.43 -7.89 3.80
C GLY A 91 -10.78 -9.24 4.13
N ASN A 92 -11.52 -10.10 4.81
CA ASN A 92 -11.05 -11.36 5.39
C ASN A 92 -11.81 -12.60 4.88
N HIS A 93 -12.28 -12.57 3.64
CA HIS A 93 -13.15 -13.60 3.08
C HIS A 93 -12.46 -14.44 1.99
N LYS A 94 -11.15 -14.26 1.80
CA LYS A 94 -10.39 -14.94 0.73
C LYS A 94 -10.89 -14.59 -0.67
N ASN A 95 -11.61 -13.44 -0.81
CA ASN A 95 -12.16 -12.99 -2.08
C ASN A 95 -11.05 -12.48 -3.02
N PRO A 96 -11.17 -12.72 -4.33
CA PRO A 96 -10.20 -12.26 -5.33
C PRO A 96 -10.37 -10.76 -5.66
N TYR A 97 -10.80 -9.95 -4.70
CA TYR A 97 -10.99 -8.49 -4.79
C TYR A 97 -11.07 -7.86 -3.39
N SER A 98 -10.81 -6.55 -3.31
CA SER A 98 -11.04 -5.77 -2.08
C SER A 98 -12.54 -5.49 -1.88
N ILE A 99 -12.99 -5.43 -0.62
CA ILE A 99 -14.37 -5.04 -0.30
C ILE A 99 -14.54 -3.52 -0.28
N TYR A 100 -15.79 -3.05 -0.43
CA TYR A 100 -16.16 -1.65 -0.29
C TYR A 100 -16.04 -1.19 1.18
N PRO A 101 -15.58 0.06 1.48
CA PRO A 101 -15.09 1.13 0.57
C PRO A 101 -13.65 0.96 0.10
N GLY A 102 -12.89 -0.02 0.62
CA GLY A 102 -11.48 -0.23 0.29
C GLY A 102 -11.20 -0.40 -1.20
N ALA A 103 -12.17 -0.94 -1.92
CA ALA A 103 -12.09 -1.15 -3.36
C ALA A 103 -12.16 0.14 -4.19
N LEU A 104 -12.56 1.28 -3.62
CA LEU A 104 -12.64 2.56 -4.32
C LEU A 104 -11.26 3.02 -4.79
N SER A 105 -11.21 3.60 -6.00
CA SER A 105 -9.95 3.99 -6.63
C SER A 105 -9.17 5.04 -5.85
N TYR A 106 -9.85 5.91 -5.14
CA TYR A 106 -9.29 7.06 -4.43
C TYR A 106 -8.97 6.81 -2.94
N VAL A 107 -9.08 5.58 -2.46
CA VAL A 107 -8.65 5.17 -1.12
C VAL A 107 -7.56 4.10 -1.19
N ILE A 108 -6.89 3.81 -0.07
CA ILE A 108 -5.89 2.76 0.00
C ILE A 108 -6.49 1.53 0.68
N SER A 109 -6.51 0.41 -0.04
CA SER A 109 -6.91 -0.89 0.50
C SER A 109 -5.71 -1.71 0.89
N VAL A 110 -5.74 -2.33 2.07
CA VAL A 110 -4.62 -3.04 2.68
C VAL A 110 -4.93 -4.53 2.83
N THR A 111 -4.13 -5.36 2.17
CA THR A 111 -4.11 -6.81 2.34
C THR A 111 -3.22 -7.22 3.52
N ALA A 112 -3.34 -8.46 3.97
CA ALA A 112 -2.63 -8.94 5.15
C ALA A 112 -1.65 -10.05 4.83
N PHE A 113 -0.47 -10.01 5.47
CA PHE A 113 0.50 -11.11 5.46
C PHE A 113 0.90 -11.49 6.90
N GLY A 114 1.41 -12.70 7.04
CA GLY A 114 1.91 -13.27 8.29
C GLY A 114 3.36 -12.87 8.58
N TRP A 115 3.90 -13.36 9.69
CA TRP A 115 5.28 -13.13 10.13
C TRP A 115 6.36 -13.62 9.12
N ASP A 116 5.98 -14.54 8.26
CA ASP A 116 6.83 -15.12 7.20
C ASP A 116 6.71 -14.40 5.84
N PHE A 117 6.02 -13.28 5.81
CA PHE A 117 5.70 -12.50 4.60
C PHE A 117 4.81 -13.24 3.60
N LEU A 118 4.21 -14.37 3.97
CA LEU A 118 3.22 -15.02 3.13
C LEU A 118 1.82 -14.43 3.37
N PRO A 119 0.97 -14.39 2.33
CA PRO A 119 -0.42 -13.97 2.48
C PRO A 119 -1.13 -14.70 3.61
N GLY A 120 -1.82 -13.99 4.47
CA GLY A 120 -2.67 -14.59 5.50
C GLY A 120 -3.80 -15.39 4.87
N GLY A 121 -4.12 -16.58 5.43
CA GLY A 121 -5.09 -17.49 4.85
C GLY A 121 -6.52 -16.95 4.73
N TYR A 122 -6.80 -15.82 5.34
CA TYR A 122 -8.08 -15.13 5.33
C TYR A 122 -8.12 -13.93 4.37
N THR A 123 -6.95 -13.39 3.95
CA THR A 123 -6.90 -12.10 3.27
C THR A 123 -7.60 -12.11 1.91
N ASN A 124 -8.28 -11.01 1.60
CA ASN A 124 -8.67 -10.70 0.23
C ASN A 124 -7.44 -10.27 -0.58
N TYR A 125 -7.51 -10.37 -1.90
CA TYR A 125 -6.41 -10.10 -2.83
C TYR A 125 -6.95 -9.68 -4.21
N GLY A 126 -6.10 -9.20 -5.11
CA GLY A 126 -6.50 -8.86 -6.48
C GLY A 126 -7.02 -7.44 -6.64
N PRO A 127 -7.97 -7.20 -7.56
CA PRO A 127 -8.46 -5.86 -7.88
C PRO A 127 -8.91 -5.06 -6.66
N GLY A 128 -8.57 -3.78 -6.65
CA GLY A 128 -8.86 -2.87 -5.54
C GLY A 128 -7.87 -2.96 -4.36
N CYS A 129 -7.10 -4.05 -4.23
CA CYS A 129 -6.04 -4.16 -3.22
C CYS A 129 -4.81 -3.38 -3.64
N LYS A 130 -4.27 -2.51 -2.77
CA LYS A 130 -3.22 -1.56 -3.17
C LYS A 130 -1.88 -1.76 -2.49
N ILE A 131 -1.86 -2.24 -1.25
CA ILE A 131 -0.64 -2.47 -0.48
C ILE A 131 -0.86 -3.58 0.52
N SER A 132 0.20 -4.25 0.94
CA SER A 132 0.17 -5.28 1.99
C SER A 132 0.83 -4.79 3.27
N ALA A 133 0.35 -5.28 4.42
CA ALA A 133 0.97 -5.01 5.70
C ALA A 133 0.83 -6.22 6.66
N PRO A 134 1.57 -6.25 7.78
CA PRO A 134 1.43 -7.31 8.77
C PRO A 134 0.01 -7.36 9.32
N GLY A 135 -0.69 -8.45 9.07
CA GLY A 135 -2.04 -8.71 9.59
C GLY A 135 -2.08 -9.89 10.56
N GLY A 136 -0.97 -10.61 10.65
CA GLY A 136 -0.81 -11.78 11.48
C GLY A 136 -1.53 -13.01 10.94
N GLU A 137 -1.23 -14.16 11.56
CA GLU A 137 -1.87 -15.42 11.28
C GLU A 137 -1.80 -16.33 12.49
N TRP A 138 -2.94 -16.87 12.87
CA TRP A 138 -3.03 -17.82 13.97
C TRP A 138 -2.83 -19.25 13.48
N SER A 139 -1.99 -20.00 14.18
CA SER A 139 -1.72 -21.41 13.87
C SER A 139 -2.89 -22.36 14.16
N GLY A 140 -3.93 -21.89 14.86
CA GLY A 140 -5.03 -22.71 15.38
C GLY A 140 -4.65 -23.48 16.67
N VAL A 141 -3.43 -23.36 17.14
CA VAL A 141 -2.99 -23.95 18.38
C VAL A 141 -3.25 -22.97 19.53
N ARG A 142 -3.99 -23.41 20.51
CA ARG A 142 -4.23 -22.61 21.71
C ARG A 142 -2.90 -22.26 22.37
N ASP A 143 -2.78 -21.03 22.81
CA ASP A 143 -1.59 -20.47 23.43
C ASP A 143 -0.38 -20.26 22.48
N ASP A 144 -0.52 -20.48 21.16
CA ASP A 144 0.47 -20.09 20.14
C ASP A 144 0.04 -18.80 19.44
N HIS A 145 0.57 -17.68 19.91
CA HIS A 145 0.26 -16.35 19.42
C HIS A 145 1.38 -15.75 18.55
N ALA A 146 2.45 -16.49 18.32
CA ALA A 146 3.68 -15.98 17.70
C ALA A 146 3.45 -15.37 16.31
N GLY A 147 2.43 -15.84 15.58
CA GLY A 147 2.08 -15.33 14.25
C GLY A 147 1.08 -14.18 14.26
N MET A 148 0.52 -13.80 15.39
CA MET A 148 -0.56 -12.80 15.49
C MET A 148 -0.02 -11.40 15.81
N ILE A 149 -0.87 -10.40 15.66
CA ILE A 149 -0.56 -9.00 15.98
C ILE A 149 -1.00 -8.68 17.40
N LEU A 150 -0.05 -8.33 18.27
CA LEU A 150 -0.30 -7.87 19.63
C LEU A 150 -0.63 -6.37 19.64
N SER A 151 -1.72 -6.01 20.29
CA SER A 151 -2.09 -4.60 20.51
C SER A 151 -2.88 -4.40 21.78
N THR A 152 -3.05 -3.13 22.15
CA THR A 152 -3.85 -2.72 23.31
C THR A 152 -5.34 -2.87 23.06
N VAL A 153 -6.09 -3.14 24.13
CA VAL A 153 -7.55 -3.24 24.11
C VAL A 153 -8.11 -2.66 25.40
N VAL A 154 -9.35 -2.20 25.35
CA VAL A 154 -10.09 -1.85 26.57
C VAL A 154 -10.30 -3.11 27.40
N SER A 155 -9.99 -3.04 28.69
CA SER A 155 -10.07 -4.19 29.60
C SER A 155 -11.43 -4.92 29.51
N GLY A 156 -11.38 -6.22 29.27
CA GLY A 156 -12.56 -7.06 29.13
C GLY A 156 -13.25 -7.05 27.75
N ALA A 157 -12.83 -6.22 26.81
CA ALA A 157 -13.53 -6.06 25.52
C ALA A 157 -13.35 -7.24 24.54
N ALA A 158 -12.35 -8.09 24.74
CA ALA A 158 -11.98 -9.11 23.75
C ALA A 158 -12.13 -10.56 24.21
N GLN A 159 -12.78 -10.79 25.34
CA GLN A 159 -12.94 -12.16 25.87
C GLN A 159 -13.92 -12.97 25.05
N GLY A 160 -13.46 -14.11 24.52
CA GLY A 160 -14.32 -15.12 23.89
C GLY A 160 -14.62 -14.94 22.41
N SER A 161 -13.98 -14.00 21.71
CA SER A 161 -14.13 -13.88 20.25
C SER A 161 -13.17 -14.85 19.53
N PRO A 162 -13.65 -15.62 18.54
CA PRO A 162 -12.78 -16.49 17.74
C PRO A 162 -11.69 -15.69 17.02
N GLY A 163 -10.46 -16.20 17.07
CA GLY A 163 -9.29 -15.52 16.46
C GLY A 163 -8.75 -14.36 17.27
N VAL A 164 -9.25 -14.16 18.48
CA VAL A 164 -8.76 -13.20 19.47
C VAL A 164 -8.25 -13.96 20.67
N GLU A 165 -6.98 -13.86 20.96
CA GLU A 165 -6.36 -14.48 22.12
C GLU A 165 -5.83 -13.41 23.07
N THR A 166 -6.03 -13.65 24.38
CA THR A 166 -5.48 -12.77 25.42
C THR A 166 -4.10 -13.27 25.82
N GLU A 167 -3.20 -12.35 26.07
CA GLU A 167 -1.89 -12.69 26.61
C GLU A 167 -2.03 -13.38 27.97
N ARG A 168 -1.28 -14.47 28.17
CA ARG A 168 -1.20 -15.14 29.48
C ARG A 168 -0.50 -14.21 30.46
N GLY A 169 -1.21 -13.81 31.48
CA GLY A 169 -0.67 -13.03 32.56
C GLY A 169 -1.61 -11.89 32.98
N GLU A 170 -1.14 -11.03 33.81
CA GLU A 170 -1.93 -10.12 34.62
C GLU A 170 -2.57 -8.97 33.85
N SER A 171 -2.24 -8.75 32.57
CA SER A 171 -2.73 -7.63 31.80
C SER A 171 -3.88 -8.01 30.87
N LYS A 172 -5.10 -7.66 31.26
CA LYS A 172 -6.30 -7.76 30.42
C LYS A 172 -6.40 -6.65 29.36
N ASN A 173 -5.32 -5.91 29.13
CA ASN A 173 -5.28 -4.71 28.29
C ASN A 173 -4.60 -4.94 26.94
N TYR A 174 -4.13 -6.16 26.68
CA TYR A 174 -3.50 -6.57 25.44
C TYR A 174 -4.16 -7.82 24.89
N VAL A 175 -4.26 -7.86 23.56
CA VAL A 175 -4.81 -9.03 22.85
C VAL A 175 -4.00 -9.29 21.59
N TYR A 176 -3.98 -10.56 21.20
CA TYR A 176 -3.49 -11.01 19.91
C TYR A 176 -4.66 -11.13 18.94
N MET A 177 -4.52 -10.54 17.77
CA MET A 177 -5.54 -10.58 16.72
C MET A 177 -4.89 -10.82 15.36
N GLN A 178 -5.68 -11.29 14.40
CA GLN A 178 -5.31 -11.38 13.00
C GLN A 178 -6.39 -10.74 12.12
N GLY A 179 -6.00 -10.28 10.96
CA GLY A 179 -6.93 -9.72 9.98
C GLY A 179 -6.34 -8.57 9.17
N THR A 180 -6.99 -8.28 8.05
CA THR A 180 -6.72 -7.04 7.30
C THR A 180 -7.02 -5.79 8.13
N SER A 181 -7.85 -5.95 9.18
CA SER A 181 -8.10 -4.92 10.19
C SER A 181 -6.87 -4.57 11.01
N MET A 182 -5.91 -5.51 11.19
CA MET A 182 -4.61 -5.28 11.85
C MET A 182 -3.57 -4.78 10.86
N ALA A 183 -3.65 -5.18 9.61
CA ALA A 183 -2.78 -4.70 8.55
C ALA A 183 -3.02 -3.20 8.23
N CYS A 184 -4.26 -2.78 8.18
CA CYS A 184 -4.68 -1.41 7.87
C CYS A 184 -4.00 -0.34 8.76
N PRO A 185 -3.99 -0.45 10.10
CA PRO A 185 -3.35 0.53 10.96
C PRO A 185 -1.82 0.57 10.83
N HIS A 186 -1.16 -0.51 10.39
CA HIS A 186 0.28 -0.46 10.09
C HIS A 186 0.57 0.52 8.94
N VAL A 187 -0.21 0.46 7.87
CA VAL A 187 -0.06 1.42 6.75
C VAL A 187 -0.39 2.84 7.19
N SER A 188 -1.44 3.01 7.98
CA SER A 188 -1.80 4.32 8.55
C SER A 188 -0.69 4.90 9.43
N GLY A 189 -0.05 4.05 10.24
CA GLY A 189 1.07 4.44 11.08
C GLY A 189 2.31 4.85 10.28
N VAL A 190 2.64 4.10 9.23
CA VAL A 190 3.74 4.43 8.31
C VAL A 190 3.46 5.76 7.59
N LEU A 191 2.22 5.99 7.13
CA LEU A 191 1.83 7.26 6.53
C LEU A 191 1.95 8.41 7.52
N ALA A 192 1.47 8.23 8.76
CA ALA A 192 1.58 9.25 9.80
C ALA A 192 3.05 9.60 10.13
N LEU A 193 3.92 8.58 10.15
CA LEU A 193 5.36 8.76 10.30
C LEU A 193 5.94 9.61 9.15
N GLY A 194 5.53 9.30 7.90
CA GLY A 194 5.95 10.05 6.73
C GLY A 194 5.48 11.50 6.74
N LEU A 195 4.23 11.76 7.12
CA LEU A 195 3.71 13.13 7.26
C LEU A 195 4.48 13.92 8.33
N SER A 196 4.79 13.28 9.45
CA SER A 196 5.61 13.88 10.51
C SER A 196 7.03 14.20 10.02
N TYR A 197 7.61 13.30 9.23
CA TYR A 197 8.94 13.50 8.66
C TYR A 197 8.94 14.60 7.58
N ALA A 198 7.94 14.63 6.70
CA ALA A 198 7.75 15.71 5.72
C ALA A 198 7.65 17.08 6.40
N LYS A 199 6.86 17.16 7.48
CA LYS A 199 6.78 18.39 8.31
C LYS A 199 8.14 18.78 8.86
N LYS A 200 8.91 17.83 9.43
CA LYS A 200 10.28 18.10 9.95
C LYS A 200 11.22 18.64 8.88
N LEU A 201 11.06 18.19 7.63
CA LEU A 201 11.85 18.64 6.48
C LEU A 201 11.33 19.93 5.83
N GLY A 202 10.21 20.50 6.31
CA GLY A 202 9.55 21.64 5.70
C GLY A 202 8.99 21.36 4.31
N LYS A 203 8.63 20.10 4.02
CA LYS A 203 8.10 19.67 2.73
C LYS A 203 6.59 19.49 2.79
N LYS A 204 5.93 19.90 1.71
CA LYS A 204 4.50 19.71 1.49
C LYS A 204 4.28 18.99 0.16
N PHE A 205 3.40 18.00 0.17
CA PHE A 205 3.07 17.18 -0.98
C PHE A 205 1.57 17.22 -1.26
N THR A 206 1.16 16.94 -2.49
CA THR A 206 -0.24 16.64 -2.75
C THR A 206 -0.56 15.23 -2.21
N ARG A 207 -1.84 14.94 -2.03
CA ARG A 207 -2.31 13.59 -1.65
C ARG A 207 -1.79 12.54 -2.63
N GLU A 208 -1.87 12.82 -3.93
CA GLU A 208 -1.44 11.91 -5.01
C GLU A 208 0.08 11.63 -4.94
N GLN A 209 0.89 12.64 -4.66
CA GLN A 209 2.33 12.47 -4.48
C GLN A 209 2.64 11.61 -3.25
N MET A 210 1.98 11.89 -2.13
CA MET A 210 2.17 11.12 -0.89
C MET A 210 1.73 9.65 -1.06
N GLN A 211 0.58 9.44 -1.70
CA GLN A 211 0.07 8.10 -2.03
C GLN A 211 1.02 7.37 -2.98
N SER A 212 1.50 8.05 -4.02
CA SER A 212 2.45 7.48 -4.97
C SER A 212 3.75 7.05 -4.29
N MET A 213 4.33 7.91 -3.45
CA MET A 213 5.52 7.57 -2.68
C MET A 213 5.29 6.36 -1.76
N LEU A 214 4.16 6.30 -1.05
CA LEU A 214 3.83 5.18 -0.17
C LEU A 214 3.71 3.87 -0.94
N LEU A 215 3.00 3.88 -2.06
CA LEU A 215 2.69 2.67 -2.85
C LEU A 215 3.86 2.21 -3.74
N THR A 216 4.82 3.05 -4.04
CA THR A 216 6.06 2.67 -4.76
C THR A 216 7.23 2.36 -3.83
N SER A 217 7.14 2.72 -2.55
CA SER A 217 8.18 2.48 -1.54
C SER A 217 7.88 1.20 -0.75
N VAL A 218 7.83 0.07 -1.44
CA VAL A 218 7.43 -1.23 -0.86
C VAL A 218 8.54 -2.27 -1.00
N THR A 219 8.45 -3.31 -0.19
CA THR A 219 9.24 -4.53 -0.38
C THR A 219 8.43 -5.54 -1.19
N ASP A 220 9.07 -6.16 -2.18
CA ASP A 220 8.44 -7.22 -2.97
C ASP A 220 8.01 -8.37 -2.07
N ILE A 221 6.69 -8.56 -1.94
CA ILE A 221 6.14 -9.64 -1.13
C ILE A 221 6.14 -10.97 -1.88
N ASP A 222 6.07 -10.95 -3.21
CA ASP A 222 6.02 -12.16 -4.01
C ASP A 222 7.34 -12.94 -4.00
N GLN A 223 8.46 -12.29 -3.65
CA GLN A 223 9.73 -12.98 -3.47
C GLN A 223 9.68 -14.09 -2.40
N PHE A 224 8.78 -13.97 -1.44
CA PHE A 224 8.58 -14.96 -0.36
C PHE A 224 7.60 -16.06 -0.76
N ASN A 225 6.68 -15.79 -1.69
CA ASN A 225 5.66 -16.73 -2.12
C ASN A 225 6.16 -17.61 -3.27
N LYS A 226 6.52 -18.85 -2.96
CA LYS A 226 6.98 -19.82 -3.95
C LYS A 226 5.86 -20.61 -4.62
N GLY A 227 4.61 -20.21 -4.40
CA GLY A 227 3.44 -20.94 -4.86
C GLY A 227 3.21 -22.26 -4.12
N GLY A 228 2.49 -23.15 -4.76
CA GLY A 228 2.12 -24.45 -4.17
C GLY A 228 0.95 -24.33 -3.20
N SER A 229 0.79 -25.35 -2.35
CA SER A 229 -0.34 -25.43 -1.41
C SER A 229 0.14 -25.27 0.02
N ARG A 230 -0.57 -24.46 0.81
CA ARG A 230 -0.29 -24.23 2.21
C ARG A 230 -1.53 -24.47 3.08
N SER A 231 -1.34 -25.08 4.24
CA SER A 231 -2.40 -25.27 5.23
C SER A 231 -2.52 -24.04 6.12
N PHE A 232 -3.75 -23.60 6.33
CA PHE A 232 -4.11 -22.51 7.23
C PHE A 232 -5.21 -22.94 8.18
N TYR A 233 -5.20 -22.42 9.40
CA TYR A 233 -6.33 -22.58 10.29
C TYR A 233 -7.41 -21.54 9.96
N ASP A 234 -8.57 -22.03 9.54
CA ASP A 234 -9.73 -21.17 9.26
C ASP A 234 -10.59 -21.02 10.52
N VAL A 235 -10.52 -19.84 11.11
CA VAL A 235 -11.27 -19.50 12.33
C VAL A 235 -12.78 -19.67 12.15
N SER A 236 -13.30 -19.43 10.95
CA SER A 236 -14.74 -19.49 10.66
C SER A 236 -15.28 -20.93 10.70
N SER A 237 -14.50 -21.89 10.20
CA SER A 237 -14.89 -23.30 10.17
C SER A 237 -14.31 -24.11 11.33
N GLY A 238 -13.33 -23.57 12.06
CA GLY A 238 -12.60 -24.28 13.11
C GLY A 238 -11.70 -25.40 12.60
N ASN A 239 -11.35 -25.40 11.31
CA ASN A 239 -10.60 -26.47 10.66
C ASN A 239 -9.39 -25.94 9.90
N ASN A 240 -8.42 -26.82 9.67
CA ASN A 240 -7.36 -26.53 8.71
C ASN A 240 -7.89 -26.64 7.27
N ILE A 241 -7.63 -25.61 6.48
CA ILE A 241 -7.95 -25.57 5.05
C ILE A 241 -6.66 -25.48 4.25
N SER A 242 -6.65 -26.08 3.06
CA SER A 242 -5.52 -25.97 2.13
C SER A 242 -5.82 -24.89 1.10
N ILE A 243 -4.89 -23.96 0.91
CA ILE A 243 -5.02 -22.84 -0.04
C ILE A 243 -3.88 -22.92 -1.04
N ASP A 244 -4.21 -22.78 -2.33
CA ASP A 244 -3.23 -22.62 -3.40
C ASP A 244 -2.63 -21.22 -3.33
N MET A 245 -1.35 -21.12 -3.01
CA MET A 245 -0.62 -19.86 -2.85
C MET A 245 -0.37 -19.13 -4.18
N ASN A 246 -0.47 -19.83 -5.32
CA ASN A 246 -0.32 -19.19 -6.63
C ASN A 246 -1.39 -18.11 -6.88
N ARG A 247 -2.55 -18.25 -6.26
CA ARG A 247 -3.65 -17.27 -6.38
C ARG A 247 -3.30 -15.86 -5.91
N TYR A 248 -2.30 -15.71 -5.06
CA TYR A 248 -1.89 -14.44 -4.48
C TYR A 248 -0.77 -13.74 -5.24
N ILE A 249 0.00 -14.47 -6.05
CA ILE A 249 1.16 -13.92 -6.77
C ILE A 249 0.72 -12.77 -7.68
N GLY A 250 1.34 -11.60 -7.52
CA GLY A 250 1.02 -10.36 -8.23
C GLY A 250 -0.31 -9.71 -7.81
N LYS A 251 -0.96 -10.19 -6.74
CA LYS A 251 -2.31 -9.77 -6.36
C LYS A 251 -2.42 -9.21 -4.92
N MET A 252 -1.30 -9.02 -4.27
CA MET A 252 -1.24 -8.49 -2.89
C MET A 252 -1.01 -6.95 -2.84
N GLY A 253 -1.46 -6.24 -3.88
CA GLY A 253 -1.19 -4.82 -4.06
C GLY A 253 0.21 -4.60 -4.62
N THR A 254 0.83 -3.44 -4.35
CA THR A 254 2.17 -3.10 -4.84
C THR A 254 3.29 -3.85 -4.13
N GLY A 255 3.02 -4.38 -2.94
CA GLY A 255 3.98 -5.09 -2.10
C GLY A 255 3.79 -4.81 -0.62
N ALA A 256 4.72 -5.28 0.21
CA ALA A 256 4.71 -5.06 1.65
C ALA A 256 5.13 -3.62 1.98
N VAL A 257 4.37 -2.95 2.85
CA VAL A 257 4.71 -1.60 3.34
C VAL A 257 6.12 -1.56 3.91
N ASP A 258 6.89 -0.54 3.53
CA ASP A 258 8.27 -0.34 3.96
C ASP A 258 8.47 1.11 4.42
N ALA A 259 8.50 1.29 5.72
CA ALA A 259 8.62 2.61 6.34
C ALA A 259 9.94 3.30 5.96
N TRP A 260 11.05 2.54 5.90
CA TRP A 260 12.34 3.11 5.55
C TRP A 260 12.37 3.66 4.12
N LYS A 261 11.93 2.85 3.15
CA LYS A 261 11.86 3.27 1.75
C LYS A 261 10.95 4.47 1.57
N PHE A 262 9.83 4.50 2.31
CA PHE A 262 8.89 5.61 2.26
C PHE A 262 9.49 6.92 2.81
N LEU A 263 10.19 6.88 3.94
CA LEU A 263 10.88 8.05 4.49
C LEU A 263 11.97 8.56 3.54
N MET A 264 12.73 7.67 2.91
CA MET A 264 13.72 8.05 1.89
C MET A 264 13.08 8.70 0.66
N ALA A 265 11.87 8.25 0.28
CA ALA A 265 11.12 8.88 -0.82
C ALA A 265 10.69 10.31 -0.46
N ILE A 266 10.30 10.54 0.78
CA ILE A 266 9.94 11.87 1.30
C ILE A 266 11.18 12.76 1.39
N GLU A 267 12.34 12.22 1.76
CA GLU A 267 13.59 12.97 1.87
C GLU A 267 14.02 13.59 0.54
N GLY A 268 13.79 12.93 -0.58
CA GLY A 268 14.04 13.51 -1.89
C GLY A 268 13.99 12.50 -3.03
N THR A 269 14.21 13.04 -4.23
CA THR A 269 14.41 12.25 -5.43
C THR A 269 15.72 11.49 -5.31
N PRO A 270 15.72 10.15 -5.29
CA PRO A 270 16.95 9.37 -5.20
C PRO A 270 17.82 9.63 -6.43
N THR A 271 19.10 9.88 -6.19
CA THR A 271 20.08 10.10 -7.26
C THR A 271 21.01 8.89 -7.34
N PHE A 272 21.10 8.34 -8.54
CA PHE A 272 21.99 7.24 -8.85
C PHE A 272 23.17 7.70 -9.68
N LEU A 273 24.32 7.05 -9.48
CA LEU A 273 25.53 7.36 -10.22
C LEU A 273 25.65 6.43 -11.43
N ALA A 274 26.03 7.00 -12.56
CA ALA A 274 26.41 6.28 -13.77
C ALA A 274 27.78 6.79 -14.24
N GLU A 275 28.54 5.94 -14.88
CA GLU A 275 29.81 6.29 -15.50
C GLU A 275 29.57 6.61 -16.98
N ALA A 276 30.00 7.78 -17.43
CA ALA A 276 29.83 8.19 -18.82
C ALA A 276 30.59 7.24 -19.77
N GLY A 277 29.90 6.80 -20.83
CA GLY A 277 30.44 5.86 -21.80
C GLY A 277 30.23 4.37 -21.44
N GLN A 278 29.80 4.07 -20.22
CA GLN A 278 29.52 2.72 -19.75
C GLN A 278 28.02 2.48 -19.60
N THR A 279 27.60 1.22 -19.66
CA THR A 279 26.24 0.84 -19.28
C THR A 279 26.21 0.62 -17.77
N ALA A 280 25.46 1.46 -17.07
CA ALA A 280 25.21 1.30 -15.64
C ALA A 280 24.01 0.36 -15.44
N LYS A 281 24.17 -0.56 -14.48
CA LYS A 281 23.09 -1.42 -13.97
C LYS A 281 22.80 -1.01 -12.53
N ILE A 282 21.70 -0.30 -12.34
CA ILE A 282 21.33 0.34 -11.08
C ILE A 282 20.24 -0.48 -10.41
N ASP A 283 20.51 -0.93 -9.19
CA ASP A 283 19.55 -1.67 -8.37
C ASP A 283 18.44 -0.72 -7.85
N LEU A 284 17.22 -0.94 -8.32
CA LEU A 284 16.04 -0.20 -7.89
C LEU A 284 15.27 -0.88 -6.74
N SER A 285 15.70 -2.04 -6.26
CA SER A 285 14.97 -2.85 -5.28
C SER A 285 14.68 -2.11 -3.96
N ARG A 286 15.49 -1.11 -3.62
CA ARG A 286 15.27 -0.24 -2.47
C ARG A 286 14.13 0.75 -2.68
N TYR A 287 13.75 1.03 -3.92
CA TYR A 287 12.81 2.08 -4.29
C TYR A 287 11.60 1.56 -5.06
N CYS A 288 11.72 0.38 -5.63
CA CYS A 288 10.71 -0.22 -6.49
C CYS A 288 10.60 -1.71 -6.15
N SER A 289 9.39 -2.23 -6.09
CA SER A 289 9.20 -3.68 -5.95
C SER A 289 9.52 -4.39 -7.28
N PRO A 290 10.37 -5.42 -7.28
CA PRO A 290 10.68 -6.19 -8.49
C PRO A 290 9.48 -6.93 -9.09
N SER A 291 8.44 -7.21 -8.31
CA SER A 291 7.21 -7.86 -8.80
C SER A 291 6.31 -6.93 -9.62
N GLN A 292 6.55 -5.63 -9.56
CA GLN A 292 5.80 -4.63 -10.32
C GLN A 292 6.42 -4.41 -11.70
N THR A 293 5.56 -4.22 -12.70
CA THR A 293 6.01 -3.77 -14.02
C THR A 293 6.18 -2.26 -13.98
N TYR A 294 7.41 -1.82 -14.15
CA TYR A 294 7.73 -0.40 -14.25
C TYR A 294 8.00 0.00 -15.69
N THR A 295 7.51 1.16 -16.06
CA THR A 295 7.94 1.88 -17.25
C THR A 295 8.77 3.08 -16.83
N ILE A 296 9.71 3.48 -17.68
CA ILE A 296 10.52 4.65 -17.45
C ILE A 296 10.29 5.65 -18.58
N SER A 297 10.09 6.90 -18.23
CA SER A 297 10.04 8.00 -19.19
C SER A 297 11.13 9.01 -18.90
N VAL A 298 11.72 9.52 -19.96
CA VAL A 298 12.80 10.49 -19.94
C VAL A 298 12.40 11.66 -20.81
N ASP A 299 12.44 12.87 -20.28
CA ASP A 299 12.19 14.07 -21.06
C ASP A 299 13.38 14.43 -21.98
N ASP A 300 13.16 15.30 -22.93
CA ASP A 300 14.18 15.71 -23.91
C ASP A 300 15.36 16.42 -23.25
N ALA A 301 15.12 17.14 -22.15
CA ALA A 301 16.17 17.84 -21.41
C ALA A 301 17.12 16.86 -20.74
N ALA A 302 16.59 15.86 -20.02
CA ALA A 302 17.37 14.81 -19.40
C ALA A 302 18.07 13.93 -20.43
N ARG A 303 17.38 13.59 -21.53
CA ARG A 303 17.96 12.84 -22.66
C ARG A 303 19.19 13.56 -23.24
N THR A 304 19.08 14.85 -23.47
CA THR A 304 20.16 15.68 -23.99
C THR A 304 21.31 15.84 -23.00
N ALA A 305 20.99 16.08 -21.72
CA ALA A 305 21.97 16.27 -20.65
C ALA A 305 22.81 15.02 -20.39
N LEU A 306 22.19 13.85 -20.45
CA LEU A 306 22.86 12.57 -20.22
C LEU A 306 23.41 11.93 -21.50
N GLY A 307 23.05 12.47 -22.68
CA GLY A 307 23.45 11.94 -23.98
C GLY A 307 22.91 10.52 -24.21
N LEU A 308 21.62 10.31 -23.94
CA LEU A 308 20.97 9.01 -24.12
C LEU A 308 20.70 8.77 -25.61
N GLU A 309 21.36 7.77 -26.17
CA GLU A 309 21.13 7.32 -27.55
C GLU A 309 20.00 6.30 -27.66
N THR A 310 19.75 5.57 -26.57
CA THR A 310 18.67 4.62 -26.43
C THR A 310 17.90 4.87 -25.14
N ASP A 311 16.63 4.43 -25.08
CA ASP A 311 15.84 4.51 -23.88
C ASP A 311 16.40 3.60 -22.79
N PRO A 312 16.45 4.08 -21.53
CA PRO A 312 16.74 3.21 -20.40
C PRO A 312 15.69 2.10 -20.28
N VAL A 313 16.10 0.94 -19.80
CA VAL A 313 15.23 -0.23 -19.66
C VAL A 313 15.24 -0.71 -18.21
N ILE A 314 14.06 -1.09 -17.70
CA ILE A 314 13.96 -1.75 -16.40
C ILE A 314 13.75 -3.24 -16.62
N LYS A 315 14.64 -4.03 -16.07
CA LYS A 315 14.59 -5.48 -16.14
C LYS A 315 15.00 -6.09 -14.81
N ASP A 316 14.19 -7.00 -14.30
CA ASP A 316 14.43 -7.75 -13.07
C ASP A 316 14.78 -6.85 -11.86
N GLY A 317 14.12 -5.70 -11.74
CA GLY A 317 14.37 -4.73 -10.67
C GLY A 317 15.61 -3.85 -10.85
N PHE A 318 16.29 -3.97 -11.98
CA PHE A 318 17.44 -3.13 -12.32
C PHE A 318 17.11 -2.17 -13.45
N LEU A 319 17.58 -0.93 -13.31
CA LEU A 319 17.62 0.04 -14.40
C LEU A 319 18.94 -0.11 -15.16
N GLU A 320 18.85 -0.43 -16.43
CA GLU A 320 19.97 -0.42 -17.36
C GLU A 320 19.96 0.89 -18.15
N ILE A 321 21.03 1.67 -18.03
CA ILE A 321 21.14 2.97 -18.66
C ILE A 321 22.58 3.19 -19.16
N ARG A 322 22.70 3.76 -20.37
CA ARG A 322 24.00 4.19 -20.91
C ARG A 322 23.98 5.69 -21.15
N CYS A 323 24.73 6.42 -20.34
CA CYS A 323 24.95 7.84 -20.50
C CYS A 323 26.24 8.06 -21.33
N THR A 324 26.18 8.83 -22.39
CA THR A 324 27.39 9.16 -23.19
C THR A 324 27.99 10.50 -22.82
N LYS A 325 27.27 11.31 -22.05
CA LYS A 325 27.74 12.62 -21.56
C LYS A 325 27.80 12.66 -20.04
N ILE A 326 28.71 13.48 -19.52
CA ILE A 326 28.74 13.90 -18.14
C ILE A 326 27.61 14.90 -17.92
N GLY A 327 26.76 14.66 -16.93
CA GLY A 327 25.61 15.51 -16.65
C GLY A 327 24.66 14.88 -15.65
N SER A 328 23.52 15.52 -15.47
CA SER A 328 22.46 14.96 -14.65
C SER A 328 21.10 15.14 -15.30
N GLY A 329 20.19 14.23 -15.04
CA GLY A 329 18.84 14.29 -15.56
C GLY A 329 17.87 13.53 -14.67
N LYS A 330 16.62 13.95 -14.69
CA LYS A 330 15.53 13.29 -13.97
C LYS A 330 14.76 12.38 -14.91
N MET A 331 14.21 11.33 -14.36
CA MET A 331 13.41 10.34 -15.07
C MET A 331 12.21 9.99 -14.21
N THR A 332 11.11 9.67 -14.85
CA THR A 332 9.89 9.24 -14.16
C THR A 332 9.71 7.75 -14.31
N LEU A 333 9.69 7.06 -13.19
CA LEU A 333 9.24 5.66 -13.10
C LEU A 333 7.73 5.66 -12.93
N SER A 334 7.04 4.84 -13.72
CA SER A 334 5.60 4.63 -13.59
C SER A 334 5.35 3.14 -13.35
N ALA A 335 4.55 2.84 -12.35
CA ALA A 335 4.07 1.49 -12.07
C ALA A 335 2.55 1.45 -12.13
N SER A 336 1.99 0.41 -12.67
CA SER A 336 0.56 0.12 -12.57
C SER A 336 0.34 -0.95 -11.53
N VAL A 337 -0.57 -0.69 -10.60
CA VAL A 337 -1.01 -1.67 -9.61
C VAL A 337 -2.22 -2.41 -10.14
N GLY A 338 -2.16 -3.73 -9.99
CA GLY A 338 -3.20 -4.61 -10.47
C GLY A 338 -3.14 -4.67 -11.99
N LYS A 339 -2.36 -5.59 -12.51
CA LYS A 339 -2.62 -6.01 -13.89
C LYS A 339 -4.04 -6.48 -13.95
N ASP A 340 -4.75 -5.82 -14.82
CA ASP A 340 -5.87 -6.41 -15.47
C ASP A 340 -5.62 -7.84 -15.60
N ASN A 341 -6.35 -8.65 -15.22
CA ASN A 341 -6.54 -9.32 -16.21
C ASN A 341 -7.09 -10.54 -16.25
N GLU A 342 -7.80 -10.88 -15.39
CA GLU A 342 -8.67 -12.01 -15.60
C GLU A 342 -10.15 -11.64 -15.40
N ILE A 343 -10.40 -10.46 -14.89
CA ILE A 343 -11.76 -9.89 -14.82
C ILE A 343 -11.65 -8.56 -15.55
N GLY A 344 -11.87 -8.62 -16.85
CA GLY A 344 -11.73 -7.47 -17.72
C GLY A 344 -12.42 -6.24 -17.18
N ASN A 345 -11.72 -5.15 -17.31
CA ASN A 345 -12.09 -3.77 -17.21
C ASN A 345 -11.78 -3.05 -15.91
N GLY A 346 -10.60 -2.46 -15.85
CA GLY A 346 -10.52 -1.07 -15.41
C GLY A 346 -10.38 -0.76 -13.94
N ILE A 347 -10.38 -1.70 -13.04
CA ILE A 347 -10.18 -1.43 -11.60
C ILE A 347 -8.69 -1.46 -11.22
N GLY A 348 -7.86 -1.99 -12.08
CA GLY A 348 -6.42 -2.10 -11.88
C GLY A 348 -5.58 -0.93 -12.36
N GLY A 349 -6.17 0.03 -12.99
CA GLY A 349 -5.45 1.07 -13.73
C GLY A 349 -4.88 2.23 -12.93
N MET A 350 -4.61 2.10 -11.64
CA MET A 350 -3.91 3.15 -10.91
C MET A 350 -2.42 3.12 -11.28
N SER A 351 -2.00 4.13 -12.01
CA SER A 351 -0.60 4.36 -12.33
C SER A 351 0.03 5.20 -11.24
N TYR A 352 1.13 4.73 -10.67
CA TYR A 352 1.92 5.47 -9.70
C TYR A 352 3.21 5.92 -10.35
N THR A 353 3.60 7.15 -10.09
CA THR A 353 4.81 7.72 -10.65
C THR A 353 5.79 8.08 -9.55
N ARG A 354 7.07 7.91 -9.82
CA ARG A 354 8.15 8.33 -8.97
C ARG A 354 9.27 8.93 -9.79
N GLU A 355 9.80 10.06 -9.33
CA GLU A 355 10.97 10.68 -9.92
C GLU A 355 12.25 10.05 -9.36
N ILE A 356 13.18 9.75 -10.24
CA ILE A 356 14.57 9.41 -9.91
C ILE A 356 15.50 10.35 -10.67
N SER A 357 16.72 10.52 -10.17
CA SER A 357 17.76 11.30 -10.83
C SER A 357 18.97 10.43 -11.17
N ILE A 358 19.56 10.66 -12.32
CA ILE A 358 20.82 10.05 -12.71
C ILE A 358 21.88 11.16 -12.78
N ALA A 359 23.02 10.92 -12.13
CA ALA A 359 24.20 11.75 -12.29
C ALA A 359 25.29 10.93 -13.03
N SER A 360 25.55 11.29 -14.26
CA SER A 360 26.61 10.68 -15.07
C SER A 360 27.92 11.41 -14.83
N ARG A 361 28.95 10.67 -14.47
CA ARG A 361 30.29 11.18 -14.12
C ARG A 361 31.36 10.55 -15.00
N PRO A 362 32.55 11.17 -15.09
CA PRO A 362 33.68 10.54 -15.72
C PRO A 362 34.08 9.25 -15.01
N SER A 363 34.75 8.35 -15.72
CA SER A 363 35.37 7.18 -15.10
C SER A 363 36.30 7.59 -13.96
N ALA A 364 36.26 6.83 -12.86
CA ALA A 364 37.16 7.02 -11.72
C ALA A 364 38.65 6.97 -12.13
N THR A 365 38.96 6.20 -13.18
CA THR A 365 40.33 6.12 -13.73
C THR A 365 40.77 7.37 -14.49
N SER A 366 39.81 8.16 -15.01
CA SER A 366 40.12 9.40 -15.73
C SER A 366 40.27 10.63 -14.83
N ASN A 367 39.83 10.53 -13.57
CA ASN A 367 39.78 11.65 -12.62
C ASN A 367 40.80 11.58 -11.48
N GLY A 368 41.79 10.69 -11.55
CA GLY A 368 42.82 10.60 -10.51
C GLY A 368 42.25 10.22 -9.11
N GLY A 369 41.12 9.51 -9.05
CA GLY A 369 40.57 8.99 -7.81
C GLY A 369 39.65 9.93 -7.01
N TRP A 370 39.21 11.00 -7.58
CA TRP A 370 38.15 11.84 -6.99
C TRP A 370 36.74 11.31 -7.29
N LEU A 371 36.29 10.41 -6.46
CA LEU A 371 34.88 10.04 -6.28
C LEU A 371 34.56 9.98 -4.81
#